data_e14e02d020f1b8f68cdd4aa7b273aa16
#
_entry.id   e14e02d020f1b8f68cdd4aa7b273aa16
#
_cell.length_a   1.000
_cell.length_b   1.000
_cell.length_c   1.000
_cell.angle_alpha   90.00
_cell.angle_beta   90.00
_cell.angle_gamma   90.00
#
_symmetry.space_group_name_H-M   'P 1'
#
loop_
_entity.id
_entity.type
_entity.pdbx_description
1 polymer ?
#
loop_
_entity_poly.entity_id
_entity_poly.type
_entity_poly.pdbx_seq_one_letter_code
_entity_poly.pdbx_strand_id
1 'polypeptide(L)'
;INYVPVMLTFPTELTRSFERKNKESLSNISQSVKLPDQTPEKGEESVQKTFTEEWGGLKDDELTFVYNDEELLLLHRDIWLQMTEEERRSKKSVLDVGCGYGKEAIVLTKIFPEAFVVGADMNLAVIEAGERLVREKNVNPVVASLFHLPFADNGFDHVHCQGVIHHTFSTYEGFKAISRKVDLLKGTLFVWVYAKEDRYMVPGIRGFCVWLYWAVSHSIFRPILSRSPSFIRSFFVHLISILMHPVIMFRGRNKGKWKYANTVHGIRDAFTPMYAHEHGFNEFLGWFEETGFNPVLQRSAHYKEIFGSRLVGVGANGYRKDETIIPSGSLN
;
A
#
# COMPACT_ATOMS: atom_id res chain seq x y z
N ILE A 1 9.21 -17.43 -9.48
CA ILE A 1 9.29 -16.80 -10.80
C ILE A 1 10.14 -15.54 -10.67
N ASN A 2 11.18 -15.36 -11.49
CA ASN A 2 12.08 -14.20 -11.46
C ASN A 2 12.59 -13.85 -10.05
N TYR A 3 13.02 -14.84 -9.27
CA TYR A 3 13.45 -14.73 -7.86
C TYR A 3 12.36 -14.34 -6.87
N VAL A 4 11.09 -14.28 -7.30
CA VAL A 4 9.95 -13.93 -6.44
C VAL A 4 9.16 -15.18 -6.07
N PRO A 5 9.07 -15.55 -4.79
CA PRO A 5 8.13 -16.54 -4.31
C PRO A 5 6.69 -16.09 -4.54
N VAL A 6 5.83 -16.99 -5.02
CA VAL A 6 4.39 -16.74 -5.16
C VAL A 6 3.69 -17.60 -4.12
N MET A 7 3.17 -16.95 -3.08
CA MET A 7 2.62 -17.57 -1.87
C MET A 7 1.12 -17.27 -1.68
N LEU A 8 0.40 -17.03 -2.79
CA LEU A 8 -1.05 -16.85 -2.75
C LEU A 8 -1.72 -18.18 -2.37
N THR A 9 -2.70 -18.12 -1.50
CA THR A 9 -3.44 -19.30 -1.01
C THR A 9 -4.62 -19.67 -1.91
N PHE A 10 -4.96 -18.84 -2.88
CA PHE A 10 -6.03 -19.04 -3.84
C PHE A 10 -5.51 -19.10 -5.30
N PRO A 11 -6.19 -19.82 -6.20
CA PRO A 11 -5.77 -19.95 -7.59
C PRO A 11 -6.01 -18.66 -8.36
N THR A 12 -4.97 -18.18 -9.03
CA THR A 12 -4.98 -17.01 -9.92
C THR A 12 -4.78 -17.43 -11.38
N GLU A 13 -4.90 -16.53 -12.34
CA GLU A 13 -4.58 -16.84 -13.72
C GLU A 13 -3.09 -17.24 -13.88
N LEU A 14 -2.21 -16.64 -13.07
CA LEU A 14 -0.79 -17.02 -13.05
C LEU A 14 -0.61 -18.46 -12.61
N THR A 15 -1.21 -18.88 -11.48
CA THR A 15 -1.11 -20.24 -10.96
C THR A 15 -1.75 -21.24 -11.91
N ARG A 16 -2.93 -20.93 -12.45
CA ARG A 16 -3.58 -21.76 -13.49
C ARG A 16 -2.73 -21.91 -14.76
N SER A 17 -2.07 -20.85 -15.19
CA SER A 17 -1.15 -20.90 -16.33
C SER A 17 0.09 -21.73 -16.03
N PHE A 18 0.65 -21.59 -14.83
CA PHE A 18 1.77 -22.41 -14.37
C PHE A 18 1.41 -23.90 -14.32
N GLU A 19 0.25 -24.25 -13.77
CA GLU A 19 -0.26 -25.62 -13.74
C GLU A 19 -0.41 -26.21 -15.14
N ARG A 20 -1.03 -25.47 -16.07
CA ARG A 20 -1.18 -25.91 -17.46
C ARG A 20 0.17 -26.19 -18.13
N LYS A 21 1.15 -25.30 -17.94
CA LYS A 21 2.48 -25.42 -18.55
C LYS A 21 3.33 -26.54 -17.96
N ASN A 22 3.13 -26.86 -16.69
CA ASN A 22 3.96 -27.82 -15.95
C ASN A 22 3.19 -29.07 -15.51
N LYS A 23 2.06 -29.37 -16.16
CA LYS A 23 1.14 -30.44 -15.76
C LYS A 23 1.84 -31.80 -15.57
N GLU A 24 2.72 -32.15 -16.48
CA GLU A 24 3.43 -33.43 -16.45
C GLU A 24 4.43 -33.49 -15.26
N SER A 25 5.22 -32.44 -15.07
CA SER A 25 6.14 -32.33 -13.93
C SER A 25 5.40 -32.31 -12.59
N LEU A 26 4.29 -31.61 -12.51
CA LEU A 26 3.46 -31.53 -11.30
C LEU A 26 2.79 -32.88 -10.98
N SER A 27 2.39 -33.67 -11.99
CA SER A 27 1.83 -35.00 -11.76
C SER A 27 2.83 -35.95 -11.11
N ASN A 28 4.11 -35.80 -11.41
CA ASN A 28 5.19 -36.60 -10.86
C ASN A 28 5.57 -36.25 -9.42
N ILE A 29 5.27 -35.02 -8.97
CA ILE A 29 5.59 -34.51 -7.64
C ILE A 29 4.34 -34.16 -6.80
N SER A 30 3.15 -34.52 -7.29
CA SER A 30 1.87 -34.11 -6.69
C SER A 30 1.66 -34.55 -5.24
N GLN A 31 2.38 -35.54 -4.75
CA GLN A 31 2.32 -35.96 -3.34
C GLN A 31 3.07 -34.99 -2.39
N SER A 32 3.97 -34.17 -2.90
CA SER A 32 4.81 -33.26 -2.13
C SER A 32 4.50 -31.77 -2.36
N VAL A 33 3.72 -31.44 -3.39
CA VAL A 33 3.37 -30.05 -3.73
C VAL A 33 1.87 -29.83 -3.51
N LYS A 34 1.55 -28.97 -2.55
CA LYS A 34 0.18 -28.50 -2.34
C LYS A 34 -0.06 -27.25 -3.19
N LEU A 35 -0.98 -27.34 -4.13
CA LEU A 35 -1.42 -26.19 -4.94
C LEU A 35 -2.42 -25.32 -4.15
N PRO A 36 -2.56 -24.02 -4.51
CA PRO A 36 -3.55 -23.15 -3.89
C PRO A 36 -4.97 -23.71 -4.07
N ASP A 37 -5.69 -23.90 -2.98
CA ASP A 37 -7.03 -24.51 -2.96
C ASP A 37 -8.07 -23.68 -2.16
N GLN A 38 -7.64 -22.56 -1.57
CA GLN A 38 -8.52 -21.69 -0.80
C GLN A 38 -9.30 -20.74 -1.69
N THR A 39 -10.44 -20.29 -1.19
CA THR A 39 -11.16 -19.18 -1.80
C THR A 39 -10.51 -17.87 -1.37
N PRO A 40 -10.39 -16.88 -2.29
CA PRO A 40 -9.92 -15.56 -1.93
C PRO A 40 -10.88 -14.88 -0.95
N GLU A 41 -10.36 -13.96 -0.17
CA GLU A 41 -11.19 -13.07 0.62
C GLU A 41 -12.12 -12.24 -0.27
N LYS A 42 -13.21 -11.71 0.30
CA LYS A 42 -14.24 -11.01 -0.46
C LYS A 42 -13.66 -9.90 -1.35
N GLY A 43 -13.75 -10.08 -2.67
CA GLY A 43 -13.27 -9.13 -3.69
C GLY A 43 -11.75 -9.11 -3.90
N GLU A 44 -10.98 -9.93 -3.20
CA GLU A 44 -9.51 -9.96 -3.25
C GLU A 44 -8.98 -10.26 -4.66
N GLU A 45 -9.61 -11.19 -5.39
CA GLU A 45 -9.25 -11.49 -6.78
C GLU A 45 -9.43 -10.27 -7.71
N SER A 46 -10.49 -9.48 -7.50
CA SER A 46 -10.73 -8.24 -8.25
C SER A 46 -9.69 -7.18 -7.91
N VAL A 47 -9.34 -7.04 -6.64
CA VAL A 47 -8.31 -6.11 -6.14
C VAL A 47 -6.96 -6.49 -6.73
N GLN A 48 -6.57 -7.77 -6.67
CA GLN A 48 -5.32 -8.26 -7.29
C GLN A 48 -5.25 -7.90 -8.77
N LYS A 49 -6.31 -8.15 -9.52
CA LYS A 49 -6.35 -7.90 -10.96
C LYS A 49 -6.21 -6.41 -11.27
N THR A 50 -6.94 -5.55 -10.58
CA THR A 50 -6.92 -4.10 -10.84
C THR A 50 -5.56 -3.49 -10.49
N PHE A 51 -4.94 -3.89 -9.37
CA PHE A 51 -3.60 -3.41 -9.01
C PHE A 51 -2.50 -4.04 -9.86
N THR A 52 -2.64 -5.28 -10.33
CA THR A 52 -1.72 -5.84 -11.33
C THR A 52 -1.72 -5.02 -12.62
N GLU A 53 -2.90 -4.57 -13.08
CA GLU A 53 -3.02 -3.69 -14.24
C GLU A 53 -2.51 -2.28 -13.98
N GLU A 54 -2.62 -1.80 -12.75
CA GLU A 54 -2.16 -0.47 -12.35
C GLU A 54 -0.62 -0.38 -12.31
N TRP A 55 0.02 -1.36 -11.72
CA TRP A 55 1.47 -1.39 -11.52
C TRP A 55 2.23 -2.09 -12.66
N GLY A 56 1.55 -2.92 -13.46
CA GLY A 56 2.17 -3.65 -14.56
C GLY A 56 2.62 -2.76 -15.71
N GLY A 57 3.80 -3.08 -16.27
CA GLY A 57 4.36 -2.38 -17.42
C GLY A 57 4.87 -0.96 -17.17
N LEU A 58 4.91 -0.50 -15.90
CA LEU A 58 5.48 0.79 -15.55
C LEU A 58 7.01 0.73 -15.62
N LYS A 59 7.61 1.82 -16.14
CA LYS A 59 9.05 2.03 -16.11
C LYS A 59 9.46 2.75 -14.83
N ASP A 60 10.68 2.56 -14.39
CA ASP A 60 11.19 3.15 -13.14
C ASP A 60 11.02 4.66 -13.02
N ASP A 61 11.17 5.41 -14.11
CA ASP A 61 11.00 6.85 -14.15
C ASP A 61 9.52 7.29 -14.12
N GLU A 62 8.59 6.38 -14.43
CA GLU A 62 7.14 6.62 -14.38
C GLU A 62 6.56 6.32 -12.98
N LEU A 63 7.29 5.57 -12.14
CA LEU A 63 6.87 5.14 -10.81
C LEU A 63 6.92 6.24 -9.74
N THR A 64 7.61 7.32 -10.00
CA THR A 64 7.61 8.47 -9.10
C THR A 64 6.36 9.30 -9.35
N PHE A 65 5.35 9.13 -8.51
CA PHE A 65 4.12 9.91 -8.58
C PHE A 65 4.37 11.42 -8.73
N VAL A 66 5.22 11.94 -7.87
CA VAL A 66 5.50 13.36 -7.77
C VAL A 66 6.84 13.60 -7.11
N TYR A 67 7.31 12.64 -6.34
CA TYR A 67 8.52 12.73 -5.51
C TYR A 67 9.68 12.02 -6.19
N ASN A 68 10.85 12.67 -6.21
CA ASN A 68 12.11 12.00 -6.52
C ASN A 68 12.55 11.15 -5.31
N ASP A 69 13.65 10.41 -5.44
CA ASP A 69 14.14 9.51 -4.40
C ASP A 69 14.51 10.23 -3.10
N GLU A 70 15.04 11.45 -3.17
CA GLU A 70 15.40 12.26 -2.01
C GLU A 70 14.15 12.77 -1.29
N GLU A 71 13.16 13.25 -2.06
CA GLU A 71 11.87 13.70 -1.53
C GLU A 71 11.12 12.53 -0.86
N LEU A 72 11.16 11.33 -1.46
CA LEU A 72 10.58 10.12 -0.85
C LEU A 72 11.31 9.73 0.45
N LEU A 73 12.64 9.75 0.44
CA LEU A 73 13.41 9.46 1.64
C LEU A 73 13.06 10.42 2.78
N LEU A 74 12.98 11.72 2.47
CA LEU A 74 12.61 12.75 3.43
C LEU A 74 11.17 12.55 3.94
N LEU A 75 10.23 12.27 3.03
CA LEU A 75 8.84 12.03 3.36
C LEU A 75 8.68 10.86 4.35
N HIS A 76 9.33 9.74 4.07
CA HIS A 76 9.28 8.57 4.96
C HIS A 76 9.99 8.84 6.28
N ARG A 77 11.23 9.35 6.23
CA ARG A 77 12.06 9.51 7.42
C ARG A 77 11.52 10.57 8.38
N ASP A 78 11.19 11.75 7.86
CA ASP A 78 10.97 12.95 8.68
C ASP A 78 9.48 13.27 8.91
N ILE A 79 8.62 12.89 7.95
CA ILE A 79 7.19 13.19 8.02
C ILE A 79 6.41 12.02 8.61
N TRP A 80 6.67 10.81 8.14
CA TRP A 80 5.87 9.64 8.50
C TRP A 80 6.43 8.86 9.69
N LEU A 81 7.68 8.41 9.62
CA LEU A 81 8.22 7.49 10.62
C LEU A 81 8.67 8.22 11.90
N GLN A 82 9.31 9.38 11.75
CA GLN A 82 9.77 10.23 12.86
C GLN A 82 10.67 9.51 13.90
N MET A 83 11.37 8.50 13.46
CA MET A 83 12.30 7.73 14.29
C MET A 83 13.67 8.40 14.37
N THR A 84 14.32 8.28 15.52
CA THR A 84 15.72 8.66 15.66
C THR A 84 16.63 7.77 14.79
N GLU A 85 17.86 8.20 14.56
CA GLU A 85 18.83 7.38 13.82
C GLU A 85 19.13 6.07 14.54
N GLU A 86 19.25 6.11 15.86
CA GLU A 86 19.48 4.92 16.69
C GLU A 86 18.32 3.92 16.55
N GLU A 87 17.08 4.38 16.66
CA GLU A 87 15.89 3.52 16.45
C GLU A 87 15.91 2.89 15.07
N ARG A 88 16.21 3.65 14.02
CA ARG A 88 16.28 3.11 12.65
C ARG A 88 17.36 2.05 12.48
N ARG A 89 18.56 2.27 13.05
CA ARG A 89 19.69 1.32 13.02
C ARG A 89 19.45 0.09 13.87
N SER A 90 18.58 0.20 14.90
CA SER A 90 18.24 -0.94 15.75
C SER A 90 17.36 -1.99 15.04
N LYS A 91 16.61 -1.59 14.01
CA LYS A 91 15.73 -2.49 13.27
C LYS A 91 16.55 -3.44 12.38
N LYS A 92 16.26 -4.75 12.46
CA LYS A 92 16.95 -5.80 11.70
C LYS A 92 16.03 -6.48 10.68
N SER A 93 14.70 -6.37 10.84
CA SER A 93 13.70 -6.94 9.94
C SER A 93 12.59 -5.93 9.66
N VAL A 94 12.33 -5.68 8.37
CA VAL A 94 11.33 -4.72 7.91
C VAL A 94 10.43 -5.40 6.87
N LEU A 95 9.12 -5.25 7.03
CA LEU A 95 8.11 -5.72 6.08
C LEU A 95 7.36 -4.53 5.50
N ASP A 96 7.41 -4.39 4.18
CA ASP A 96 6.60 -3.46 3.40
C ASP A 96 5.40 -4.21 2.83
N VAL A 97 4.20 -3.93 3.34
CA VAL A 97 2.95 -4.59 2.93
C VAL A 97 2.24 -3.74 1.89
N GLY A 98 2.01 -4.31 0.72
CA GLY A 98 1.50 -3.60 -0.45
C GLY A 98 2.60 -2.80 -1.16
N CYS A 99 3.77 -3.41 -1.31
CA CYS A 99 4.97 -2.75 -1.86
C CYS A 99 4.83 -2.33 -3.34
N GLY A 100 3.74 -2.70 -4.02
CA GLY A 100 3.52 -2.39 -5.43
C GLY A 100 4.64 -2.92 -6.31
N TYR A 101 5.35 -2.00 -6.98
CA TYR A 101 6.53 -2.28 -7.78
C TYR A 101 7.84 -2.17 -6.98
N GLY A 102 7.75 -2.00 -5.67
CA GLY A 102 8.85 -2.00 -4.72
C GLY A 102 9.54 -0.65 -4.49
N LYS A 103 8.94 0.47 -4.88
CA LYS A 103 9.56 1.79 -4.73
C LYS A 103 9.75 2.17 -3.25
N GLU A 104 8.70 2.00 -2.44
CA GLU A 104 8.76 2.23 -1.01
C GLU A 104 9.72 1.27 -0.31
N ALA A 105 9.69 -0.02 -0.65
CA ALA A 105 10.62 -1.00 -0.12
C ALA A 105 12.09 -0.60 -0.35
N ILE A 106 12.43 -0.05 -1.52
CA ILE A 106 13.77 0.49 -1.82
C ILE A 106 14.10 1.68 -0.91
N VAL A 107 13.15 2.58 -0.65
CA VAL A 107 13.36 3.70 0.28
C VAL A 107 13.60 3.18 1.70
N LEU A 108 12.85 2.17 2.12
CA LEU A 108 13.01 1.56 3.44
C LEU A 108 14.39 0.92 3.63
N THR A 109 15.04 0.38 2.60
CA THR A 109 16.45 -0.10 2.73
C THR A 109 17.42 1.03 3.08
N LYS A 110 17.15 2.26 2.64
CA LYS A 110 17.97 3.43 2.96
C LYS A 110 17.67 3.98 4.36
N ILE A 111 16.42 3.85 4.82
CA ILE A 111 16.00 4.31 6.15
C ILE A 111 16.47 3.36 7.24
N PHE A 112 16.42 2.06 6.97
CA PHE A 112 16.80 0.97 7.89
C PHE A 112 18.03 0.22 7.35
N PRO A 113 19.23 0.85 7.39
CA PRO A 113 20.40 0.35 6.69
C PRO A 113 20.93 -1.00 7.20
N GLU A 114 20.52 -1.38 8.42
CA GLU A 114 20.92 -2.64 9.07
C GLU A 114 19.85 -3.73 8.91
N ALA A 115 18.73 -3.44 8.23
CA ALA A 115 17.60 -4.33 8.18
C ALA A 115 17.55 -5.16 6.88
N PHE A 116 17.06 -6.38 7.04
CA PHE A 116 16.57 -7.19 5.94
C PHE A 116 15.15 -6.71 5.57
N VAL A 117 14.96 -6.25 4.35
CA VAL A 117 13.69 -5.69 3.88
C VAL A 117 12.95 -6.70 3.01
N VAL A 118 11.70 -6.98 3.36
CA VAL A 118 10.78 -7.79 2.58
C VAL A 118 9.70 -6.90 2.00
N GLY A 119 9.45 -6.99 0.70
CA GLY A 119 8.31 -6.34 0.04
C GLY A 119 7.24 -7.36 -0.31
N ALA A 120 6.07 -7.29 0.31
CA ALA A 120 4.96 -8.20 0.07
C ALA A 120 3.83 -7.48 -0.67
N ASP A 121 3.36 -8.05 -1.78
CA ASP A 121 2.17 -7.56 -2.47
C ASP A 121 1.41 -8.71 -3.13
N MET A 122 0.11 -8.59 -3.28
CA MET A 122 -0.69 -9.57 -4.01
C MET A 122 -0.71 -9.33 -5.52
N ASN A 123 -0.30 -8.14 -5.99
CA ASN A 123 -0.24 -7.83 -7.41
C ASN A 123 0.95 -8.55 -8.08
N LEU A 124 0.79 -8.91 -9.35
CA LEU A 124 1.79 -9.67 -10.09
C LEU A 124 2.90 -8.82 -10.70
N ALA A 125 2.79 -7.49 -10.68
CA ALA A 125 3.82 -6.59 -11.17
C ALA A 125 5.12 -6.68 -10.33
N VAL A 126 5.00 -7.08 -9.08
CA VAL A 126 6.15 -7.39 -8.21
C VAL A 126 7.09 -8.44 -8.83
N ILE A 127 6.55 -9.37 -9.64
CA ILE A 127 7.34 -10.39 -10.35
C ILE A 127 8.18 -9.76 -11.47
N GLU A 128 7.65 -8.73 -12.15
CA GLU A 128 8.37 -7.99 -13.19
C GLU A 128 9.56 -7.23 -12.60
N ALA A 129 9.38 -6.67 -11.40
CA ALA A 129 10.42 -5.95 -10.67
C ALA A 129 11.43 -6.88 -9.95
N GLY A 130 11.12 -8.17 -9.81
CA GLY A 130 11.79 -9.09 -8.89
C GLY A 130 13.29 -9.16 -9.03
N GLU A 131 13.82 -9.29 -10.26
CA GLU A 131 15.26 -9.38 -10.49
C GLU A 131 15.99 -8.10 -10.03
N ARG A 132 15.44 -6.93 -10.37
CA ARG A 132 15.97 -5.64 -9.95
C ARG A 132 15.93 -5.46 -8.43
N LEU A 133 14.82 -5.82 -7.80
CA LEU A 133 14.65 -5.67 -6.35
C LEU A 133 15.68 -6.51 -5.58
N VAL A 134 15.85 -7.78 -5.99
CA VAL A 134 16.79 -8.69 -5.31
C VAL A 134 18.24 -8.29 -5.55
N ARG A 135 18.63 -8.12 -6.83
CA ARG A 135 20.03 -7.95 -7.21
C ARG A 135 20.58 -6.56 -6.96
N GLU A 136 19.75 -5.54 -7.19
CA GLU A 136 20.25 -4.16 -7.19
C GLU A 136 19.89 -3.39 -5.91
N LYS A 137 18.82 -3.79 -5.22
CA LYS A 137 18.21 -2.98 -4.18
C LYS A 137 18.12 -3.65 -2.82
N ASN A 138 18.57 -4.90 -2.71
CA ASN A 138 18.53 -5.66 -1.46
C ASN A 138 17.13 -5.73 -0.83
N VAL A 139 16.11 -5.84 -1.68
CA VAL A 139 14.72 -6.06 -1.29
C VAL A 139 14.35 -7.49 -1.62
N ASN A 140 13.68 -8.18 -0.72
CA ASN A 140 13.22 -9.55 -0.88
C ASN A 140 11.72 -9.55 -1.19
N PRO A 141 11.33 -9.55 -2.47
CA PRO A 141 9.93 -9.48 -2.87
C PRO A 141 9.22 -10.82 -2.70
N VAL A 142 7.93 -10.76 -2.34
CA VAL A 142 7.05 -11.93 -2.29
C VAL A 142 5.65 -11.57 -2.79
N VAL A 143 5.04 -12.42 -3.60
CA VAL A 143 3.62 -12.30 -3.95
C VAL A 143 2.80 -13.01 -2.88
N ALA A 144 2.09 -12.23 -2.06
CA ALA A 144 1.25 -12.75 -0.98
C ALA A 144 0.08 -11.82 -0.68
N SER A 145 -1.03 -12.38 -0.19
CA SER A 145 -2.12 -11.60 0.38
C SER A 145 -1.73 -11.10 1.77
N LEU A 146 -2.12 -9.86 2.10
CA LEU A 146 -1.91 -9.31 3.44
C LEU A 146 -2.68 -10.07 4.52
N PHE A 147 -3.78 -10.75 4.16
CA PHE A 147 -4.54 -11.58 5.08
C PHE A 147 -3.88 -12.94 5.34
N HIS A 148 -3.00 -13.38 4.45
CA HIS A 148 -2.31 -14.68 4.47
C HIS A 148 -0.81 -14.53 4.24
N LEU A 149 -0.18 -13.57 4.93
CA LEU A 149 1.26 -13.35 4.86
C LEU A 149 2.01 -14.59 5.35
N PRO A 150 2.96 -15.14 4.56
CA PRO A 150 3.67 -16.39 4.88
C PRO A 150 4.79 -16.20 5.90
N PHE A 151 4.58 -15.33 6.88
CA PHE A 151 5.55 -15.00 7.92
C PHE A 151 4.95 -15.29 9.29
N ALA A 152 5.82 -15.63 10.25
CA ALA A 152 5.44 -15.78 11.64
C ALA A 152 4.84 -14.48 12.20
N ASP A 153 3.91 -14.60 13.13
CA ASP A 153 3.48 -13.46 13.93
C ASP A 153 4.65 -12.96 14.78
N ASN A 154 4.69 -11.66 15.04
CA ASN A 154 5.75 -10.98 15.80
C ASN A 154 7.16 -11.10 15.17
N GLY A 155 7.25 -11.32 13.85
CA GLY A 155 8.49 -11.59 13.13
C GLY A 155 9.27 -10.37 12.64
N PHE A 156 8.70 -9.16 12.72
CA PHE A 156 9.32 -7.96 12.16
C PHE A 156 9.48 -6.83 13.16
N ASP A 157 10.67 -6.22 13.18
CA ASP A 157 10.95 -5.03 14.00
C ASP A 157 10.21 -3.79 13.51
N HIS A 158 9.88 -3.74 12.20
CA HIS A 158 9.04 -2.69 11.61
C HIS A 158 8.15 -3.26 10.51
N VAL A 159 6.86 -2.90 10.54
CA VAL A 159 5.91 -3.16 9.47
C VAL A 159 5.45 -1.82 8.89
N HIS A 160 5.59 -1.69 7.57
CA HIS A 160 5.17 -0.51 6.80
C HIS A 160 3.99 -0.87 5.90
N CYS A 161 2.95 -0.03 5.87
CA CYS A 161 1.80 -0.24 5.01
C CYS A 161 1.20 1.10 4.58
N GLN A 162 1.57 1.55 3.38
CA GLN A 162 1.16 2.85 2.89
C GLN A 162 0.21 2.69 1.70
N GLY A 163 -1.01 3.22 1.84
CA GLY A 163 -1.92 3.30 0.70
C GLY A 163 -2.61 1.98 0.32
N VAL A 164 -2.69 0.98 1.20
CA VAL A 164 -3.04 -0.40 0.85
C VAL A 164 -4.32 -0.90 1.51
N ILE A 165 -4.38 -0.93 2.83
CA ILE A 165 -5.45 -1.64 3.55
C ILE A 165 -6.85 -1.08 3.31
N HIS A 166 -6.97 0.18 2.93
CA HIS A 166 -8.25 0.79 2.58
C HIS A 166 -8.81 0.30 1.22
N HIS A 167 -8.03 -0.46 0.46
CA HIS A 167 -8.47 -1.16 -0.76
C HIS A 167 -8.85 -2.62 -0.51
N THR A 168 -8.99 -3.04 0.73
CA THR A 168 -9.45 -4.37 1.10
C THR A 168 -10.96 -4.37 1.44
N PHE A 169 -11.53 -5.55 1.60
CA PHE A 169 -12.95 -5.67 2.01
C PHE A 169 -13.23 -5.08 3.39
N SER A 170 -12.22 -5.02 4.25
CA SER A 170 -12.27 -4.40 5.58
C SER A 170 -10.89 -3.86 5.95
N THR A 171 -10.79 -2.53 6.03
CA THR A 171 -9.55 -1.84 6.43
C THR A 171 -9.09 -2.27 7.81
N TYR A 172 -10.04 -2.43 8.76
CA TYR A 172 -9.74 -2.83 10.14
C TYR A 172 -9.21 -4.27 10.22
N GLU A 173 -9.80 -5.23 9.49
CA GLU A 173 -9.26 -6.59 9.43
C GLU A 173 -7.87 -6.61 8.79
N GLY A 174 -7.66 -5.82 7.74
CA GLY A 174 -6.33 -5.62 7.15
C GLY A 174 -5.33 -5.05 8.15
N PHE A 175 -5.74 -4.04 8.91
CA PHE A 175 -4.92 -3.46 9.99
C PHE A 175 -4.54 -4.52 11.04
N LYS A 176 -5.50 -5.30 11.52
CA LYS A 176 -5.24 -6.39 12.48
C LYS A 176 -4.32 -7.47 11.92
N ALA A 177 -4.46 -7.81 10.63
CA ALA A 177 -3.64 -8.82 10.00
C ALA A 177 -2.16 -8.41 9.97
N ILE A 178 -1.87 -7.15 9.60
CA ILE A 178 -0.50 -6.65 9.55
C ILE A 178 0.07 -6.34 10.94
N SER A 179 -0.74 -5.88 11.90
CA SER A 179 -0.29 -5.57 13.26
C SER A 179 0.24 -6.79 14.01
N ARG A 180 -0.30 -7.98 13.71
CA ARG A 180 0.20 -9.26 14.27
C ARG A 180 1.61 -9.61 13.83
N LYS A 181 2.09 -9.06 12.70
CA LYS A 181 3.44 -9.34 12.20
C LYS A 181 4.52 -8.54 12.91
N VAL A 182 4.14 -7.53 13.67
CA VAL A 182 5.03 -6.62 14.41
C VAL A 182 5.53 -7.27 15.69
N ASP A 183 6.84 -7.20 15.94
CA ASP A 183 7.47 -7.67 17.19
C ASP A 183 6.78 -7.10 18.44
N LEU A 184 6.59 -7.93 19.45
CA LEU A 184 5.81 -7.58 20.66
C LEU A 184 6.51 -6.58 21.56
N LEU A 185 7.84 -6.55 21.58
CA LEU A 185 8.60 -5.77 22.57
C LEU A 185 9.01 -4.39 22.05
N LYS A 186 9.58 -4.35 20.84
CA LYS A 186 10.19 -3.13 20.27
C LYS A 186 9.71 -2.83 18.86
N GLY A 187 8.69 -3.57 18.40
CA GLY A 187 8.19 -3.42 17.06
C GLY A 187 7.47 -2.09 16.84
N THR A 188 7.49 -1.64 15.60
CA THR A 188 6.81 -0.42 15.15
C THR A 188 5.95 -0.71 13.93
N LEU A 189 4.82 -0.02 13.81
CA LEU A 189 3.85 -0.18 12.74
C LEU A 189 3.54 1.18 12.11
N PHE A 190 3.90 1.38 10.86
CA PHE A 190 3.43 2.52 10.09
C PHE A 190 2.26 2.14 9.18
N VAL A 191 1.19 2.92 9.23
CA VAL A 191 0.04 2.77 8.34
C VAL A 191 -0.42 4.13 7.84
N TRP A 192 -0.78 4.20 6.55
CA TRP A 192 -1.41 5.37 5.95
C TRP A 192 -2.66 4.95 5.16
N VAL A 193 -3.77 5.70 5.36
CA VAL A 193 -5.06 5.46 4.72
C VAL A 193 -5.72 6.76 4.24
N TYR A 194 -6.75 6.65 3.41
CA TYR A 194 -7.58 7.79 3.03
C TYR A 194 -8.38 8.32 4.23
N ALA A 195 -8.37 9.66 4.40
CA ALA A 195 -9.04 10.35 5.49
C ALA A 195 -10.37 10.97 5.04
N LYS A 196 -11.43 10.76 5.83
CA LYS A 196 -12.74 11.41 5.64
C LYS A 196 -12.63 12.93 5.70
N GLU A 197 -11.77 13.43 6.57
CA GLU A 197 -11.53 14.85 6.77
C GLU A 197 -11.04 15.58 5.52
N ASP A 198 -10.39 14.88 4.60
CA ASP A 198 -9.93 15.47 3.34
C ASP A 198 -11.06 15.97 2.45
N ARG A 199 -12.24 15.35 2.52
CA ARG A 199 -13.43 15.78 1.77
C ARG A 199 -14.00 17.11 2.27
N TYR A 200 -13.95 17.35 3.56
CA TYR A 200 -14.66 18.46 4.22
C TYR A 200 -13.81 19.74 4.36
N MET A 201 -12.51 19.65 4.07
CA MET A 201 -11.61 20.77 4.26
C MET A 201 -11.54 21.76 3.09
N VAL A 202 -12.29 21.51 2.02
CA VAL A 202 -12.36 22.44 0.87
C VAL A 202 -13.71 23.16 0.91
N PRO A 203 -13.74 24.45 1.30
CA PRO A 203 -15.00 25.18 1.41
C PRO A 203 -15.58 25.58 0.05
N GLY A 204 -16.89 25.85 0.02
CA GLY A 204 -17.60 26.42 -1.10
C GLY A 204 -17.76 25.49 -2.30
N ILE A 205 -17.92 26.06 -3.48
CA ILE A 205 -18.21 25.33 -4.74
C ILE A 205 -17.12 24.29 -5.08
N ARG A 206 -15.87 24.55 -4.67
CA ARG A 206 -14.76 23.60 -4.85
C ARG A 206 -14.99 22.33 -4.02
N GLY A 207 -15.44 22.48 -2.78
CA GLY A 207 -15.79 21.35 -1.90
C GLY A 207 -16.92 20.53 -2.47
N PHE A 208 -17.95 21.17 -3.01
CA PHE A 208 -19.05 20.50 -3.71
C PHE A 208 -18.53 19.69 -4.93
N CYS A 209 -17.64 20.25 -5.76
CA CYS A 209 -17.06 19.55 -6.89
C CYS A 209 -16.21 18.33 -6.45
N VAL A 210 -15.44 18.47 -5.35
CA VAL A 210 -14.68 17.35 -4.78
C VAL A 210 -15.63 16.27 -4.26
N TRP A 211 -16.66 16.65 -3.52
CA TRP A 211 -17.68 15.72 -3.03
C TRP A 211 -18.39 15.00 -4.18
N LEU A 212 -18.81 15.73 -5.22
CA LEU A 212 -19.46 15.15 -6.40
C LEU A 212 -18.55 14.17 -7.13
N TYR A 213 -17.27 14.54 -7.32
CA TYR A 213 -16.27 13.65 -7.90
C TYR A 213 -16.17 12.32 -7.12
N TRP A 214 -16.06 12.40 -5.78
CA TRP A 214 -16.01 11.23 -4.93
C TRP A 214 -17.31 10.42 -4.97
N ALA A 215 -18.46 11.08 -4.89
CA ALA A 215 -19.77 10.40 -4.95
C ALA A 215 -19.94 9.64 -6.26
N VAL A 216 -19.61 10.26 -7.39
CA VAL A 216 -19.71 9.65 -8.72
C VAL A 216 -18.69 8.51 -8.88
N SER A 217 -17.44 8.72 -8.45
CA SER A 217 -16.43 7.67 -8.54
C SER A 217 -16.80 6.43 -7.74
N HIS A 218 -17.23 6.60 -6.49
CA HIS A 218 -17.56 5.48 -5.59
C HIS A 218 -18.88 4.80 -5.93
N SER A 219 -19.93 5.58 -6.27
CA SER A 219 -21.27 5.02 -6.45
C SER A 219 -21.55 4.52 -7.86
N ILE A 220 -20.83 5.01 -8.88
CA ILE A 220 -21.09 4.69 -10.29
C ILE A 220 -19.89 3.98 -10.92
N PHE A 221 -18.72 4.66 -10.97
CA PHE A 221 -17.60 4.13 -11.75
C PHE A 221 -16.95 2.90 -11.11
N ARG A 222 -16.64 2.92 -9.83
CA ARG A 222 -16.01 1.78 -9.16
C ARG A 222 -16.81 0.49 -9.24
N PRO A 223 -18.13 0.46 -8.93
CA PRO A 223 -18.94 -0.75 -9.06
C PRO A 223 -18.97 -1.33 -10.47
N ILE A 224 -18.92 -0.48 -11.49
CA ILE A 224 -18.94 -0.88 -12.90
C ILE A 224 -17.54 -1.31 -13.35
N LEU A 225 -16.55 -0.44 -13.17
CA LEU A 225 -15.20 -0.67 -13.72
C LEU A 225 -14.46 -1.80 -13.00
N SER A 226 -14.62 -1.97 -11.68
CA SER A 226 -13.99 -3.07 -10.94
C SER A 226 -14.40 -4.47 -11.45
N ARG A 227 -15.61 -4.57 -12.05
CA ARG A 227 -16.16 -5.81 -12.61
C ARG A 227 -16.02 -5.92 -14.13
N SER A 228 -15.60 -4.85 -14.80
CA SER A 228 -15.47 -4.81 -16.25
C SER A 228 -14.22 -5.55 -16.74
N PRO A 229 -14.20 -6.04 -17.98
CA PRO A 229 -13.00 -6.53 -18.64
C PRO A 229 -11.90 -5.46 -18.71
N SER A 230 -10.64 -5.89 -18.74
CA SER A 230 -9.46 -5.01 -18.73
C SER A 230 -9.47 -3.95 -19.83
N PHE A 231 -9.87 -4.32 -21.06
CA PHE A 231 -9.91 -3.37 -22.19
C PHE A 231 -10.94 -2.25 -21.97
N ILE A 232 -12.08 -2.56 -21.34
CA ILE A 232 -13.11 -1.55 -21.00
C ILE A 232 -12.57 -0.62 -19.92
N ARG A 233 -11.98 -1.16 -18.86
CA ARG A 233 -11.34 -0.35 -17.82
C ARG A 233 -10.29 0.58 -18.41
N SER A 234 -9.38 0.05 -19.22
CA SER A 234 -8.31 0.83 -19.84
C SER A 234 -8.86 1.94 -20.73
N PHE A 235 -9.89 1.66 -21.54
CA PHE A 235 -10.54 2.66 -22.38
C PHE A 235 -11.09 3.83 -21.54
N PHE A 236 -11.86 3.55 -20.48
CA PHE A 236 -12.45 4.60 -19.65
C PHE A 236 -11.39 5.35 -18.84
N VAL A 237 -10.37 4.67 -18.31
CA VAL A 237 -9.25 5.32 -17.62
C VAL A 237 -8.55 6.31 -18.54
N HIS A 238 -8.22 5.92 -19.77
CA HIS A 238 -7.58 6.84 -20.72
C HIS A 238 -8.50 7.97 -21.17
N LEU A 239 -9.78 7.70 -21.42
CA LEU A 239 -10.77 8.72 -21.79
C LEU A 239 -10.86 9.81 -20.68
N ILE A 240 -11.04 9.39 -19.43
CA ILE A 240 -11.10 10.30 -18.29
C ILE A 240 -9.76 11.04 -18.11
N SER A 241 -8.64 10.34 -18.29
CA SER A 241 -7.31 10.95 -18.15
C SER A 241 -7.05 12.02 -19.21
N ILE A 242 -7.47 11.82 -20.46
CA ILE A 242 -7.36 12.84 -21.52
C ILE A 242 -8.15 14.09 -21.16
N LEU A 243 -9.35 13.94 -20.60
CA LEU A 243 -10.18 15.07 -20.18
C LEU A 243 -9.65 15.78 -18.94
N MET A 244 -9.12 15.02 -17.99
CA MET A 244 -8.68 15.56 -16.69
C MET A 244 -7.25 16.09 -16.70
N HIS A 245 -6.37 15.56 -17.54
CA HIS A 245 -4.96 15.97 -17.56
C HIS A 245 -4.76 17.49 -17.82
N PRO A 246 -5.41 18.13 -18.80
CA PRO A 246 -5.32 19.57 -18.98
C PRO A 246 -5.78 20.38 -17.75
N VAL A 247 -6.86 19.92 -17.10
CA VAL A 247 -7.39 20.55 -15.87
C VAL A 247 -6.40 20.47 -14.72
N ILE A 248 -5.75 19.31 -14.55
CA ILE A 248 -4.71 19.08 -13.52
C ILE A 248 -3.51 19.97 -13.79
N MET A 249 -3.05 20.04 -15.05
CA MET A 249 -1.92 20.89 -15.45
C MET A 249 -2.20 22.38 -15.28
N PHE A 250 -3.40 22.84 -15.67
CA PHE A 250 -3.81 24.24 -15.49
C PHE A 250 -3.84 24.66 -14.01
N ARG A 251 -4.21 23.75 -13.11
CA ARG A 251 -4.21 24.00 -11.66
C ARG A 251 -2.80 24.08 -11.03
N GLY A 252 -1.74 23.94 -11.84
CA GLY A 252 -0.36 24.13 -11.40
C GLY A 252 0.14 23.05 -10.42
N ARG A 253 -0.49 21.88 -10.41
CA ARG A 253 -0.07 20.76 -9.57
C ARG A 253 1.35 20.33 -10.00
N ASN A 254 2.33 20.65 -9.17
CA ASN A 254 3.74 20.30 -9.33
C ASN A 254 4.42 20.76 -10.63
N LYS A 255 4.27 22.02 -10.97
CA LYS A 255 4.98 22.78 -12.02
C LYS A 255 6.02 21.96 -12.81
N GLY A 256 5.58 21.23 -13.86
CA GLY A 256 6.45 20.51 -14.77
C GLY A 256 6.85 19.07 -14.40
N LYS A 257 6.62 18.62 -13.15
CA LYS A 257 6.92 17.24 -12.73
C LYS A 257 5.78 16.25 -13.05
N TRP A 258 4.55 16.74 -13.23
CA TRP A 258 3.38 15.89 -13.47
C TRP A 258 3.25 15.50 -14.94
N LYS A 259 3.47 14.23 -15.25
CA LYS A 259 3.32 13.66 -16.60
C LYS A 259 1.91 13.10 -16.81
N TYR A 260 1.56 12.83 -18.08
CA TYR A 260 0.28 12.16 -18.41
C TYR A 260 0.15 10.79 -17.73
N ALA A 261 1.24 10.02 -17.62
CA ALA A 261 1.26 8.75 -16.90
C ALA A 261 0.80 8.87 -15.45
N ASN A 262 1.19 9.96 -14.74
CA ASN A 262 0.72 10.22 -13.37
C ASN A 262 -0.78 10.48 -13.31
N THR A 263 -1.36 11.12 -14.35
CA THR A 263 -2.82 11.29 -14.44
C THR A 263 -3.51 9.94 -14.64
N VAL A 264 -3.01 9.12 -15.56
CA VAL A 264 -3.55 7.78 -15.83
C VAL A 264 -3.52 6.92 -14.57
N HIS A 265 -2.39 6.91 -13.86
CA HIS A 265 -2.25 6.17 -12.61
C HIS A 265 -3.25 6.67 -11.54
N GLY A 266 -3.32 7.98 -11.29
CA GLY A 266 -4.26 8.54 -10.32
C GLY A 266 -5.75 8.33 -10.69
N ILE A 267 -6.10 8.31 -11.99
CA ILE A 267 -7.46 7.97 -12.43
C ILE A 267 -7.73 6.48 -12.25
N ARG A 268 -6.74 5.62 -12.52
CA ARG A 268 -6.86 4.18 -12.32
C ARG A 268 -7.12 3.86 -10.85
N ASP A 269 -6.29 4.37 -9.95
CA ASP A 269 -6.46 4.23 -8.49
C ASP A 269 -7.82 4.77 -8.01
N ALA A 270 -8.25 5.92 -8.52
CA ALA A 270 -9.53 6.52 -8.13
C ALA A 270 -10.77 5.75 -8.59
N PHE A 271 -10.74 5.05 -9.73
CA PHE A 271 -11.95 4.54 -10.39
C PHE A 271 -12.00 3.02 -10.56
N THR A 272 -10.90 2.30 -10.47
CA THR A 272 -10.88 0.86 -10.82
C THR A 272 -10.87 -0.11 -9.64
N PRO A 273 -10.26 0.16 -8.48
CA PRO A 273 -10.31 -0.77 -7.36
C PRO A 273 -11.73 -0.96 -6.84
N MET A 274 -12.08 -2.17 -6.43
CA MET A 274 -13.39 -2.49 -5.89
C MET A 274 -13.68 -1.72 -4.59
N TYR A 275 -12.67 -1.56 -3.76
CA TYR A 275 -12.76 -0.90 -2.47
C TYR A 275 -11.88 0.35 -2.43
N ALA A 276 -12.34 1.37 -1.75
CA ALA A 276 -11.57 2.54 -1.31
C ALA A 276 -12.29 3.16 -0.12
N HIS A 277 -11.98 2.66 1.04
CA HIS A 277 -12.56 3.13 2.28
C HIS A 277 -11.86 4.39 2.76
N GLU A 278 -12.61 5.25 3.43
CA GLU A 278 -12.08 6.44 4.09
C GLU A 278 -12.41 6.36 5.57
N HIS A 279 -11.48 6.82 6.41
CA HIS A 279 -11.57 6.68 7.85
C HIS A 279 -11.39 8.03 8.55
N GLY A 280 -12.13 8.25 9.65
CA GLY A 280 -11.92 9.38 10.52
C GLY A 280 -10.62 9.21 11.32
N PHE A 281 -9.98 10.31 11.69
CA PHE A 281 -8.72 10.27 12.47
C PHE A 281 -8.86 9.51 13.77
N ASN A 282 -9.95 9.74 14.52
CA ASN A 282 -10.16 9.07 15.80
C ASN A 282 -10.38 7.55 15.63
N GLU A 283 -11.14 7.15 14.61
CA GLU A 283 -11.35 5.74 14.26
C GLU A 283 -10.00 5.06 13.96
N PHE A 284 -9.20 5.69 13.10
CA PHE A 284 -7.91 5.17 12.68
C PHE A 284 -6.90 5.07 13.84
N LEU A 285 -6.81 6.08 14.70
CA LEU A 285 -5.92 6.05 15.86
C LEU A 285 -6.38 5.02 16.91
N GLY A 286 -7.69 4.84 17.07
CA GLY A 286 -8.27 3.83 17.95
C GLY A 286 -7.79 2.42 17.60
N TRP A 287 -7.61 2.09 16.33
CA TRP A 287 -7.09 0.77 15.92
C TRP A 287 -5.68 0.49 16.43
N PHE A 288 -4.82 1.49 16.48
CA PHE A 288 -3.49 1.36 17.10
C PHE A 288 -3.60 1.07 18.58
N GLU A 289 -4.46 1.82 19.28
CA GLU A 289 -4.66 1.65 20.72
C GLU A 289 -5.22 0.27 21.09
N GLU A 290 -6.22 -0.20 20.32
CA GLU A 290 -6.84 -1.51 20.47
C GLU A 290 -5.87 -2.67 20.23
N THR A 291 -4.87 -2.47 19.36
CA THR A 291 -3.87 -3.50 19.02
C THR A 291 -2.56 -3.35 19.79
N GLY A 292 -2.54 -2.50 20.82
CA GLY A 292 -1.40 -2.37 21.73
C GLY A 292 -0.28 -1.46 21.24
N PHE A 293 -0.60 -0.42 20.44
CA PHE A 293 0.36 0.59 20.00
C PHE A 293 0.02 1.98 20.52
N ASN A 294 1.05 2.80 20.69
CA ASN A 294 0.95 4.25 20.88
C ASN A 294 1.21 4.94 19.54
N PRO A 295 0.19 5.52 18.87
CA PRO A 295 0.38 6.13 17.56
C PRO A 295 0.99 7.53 17.65
N VAL A 296 1.92 7.82 16.74
CA VAL A 296 2.46 9.16 16.48
C VAL A 296 2.02 9.58 15.07
N LEU A 297 1.20 10.63 15.01
CA LEU A 297 0.67 11.14 13.74
C LEU A 297 1.77 11.73 12.84
N GLN A 298 1.55 11.61 11.54
CA GLN A 298 2.37 12.26 10.51
C GLN A 298 2.51 13.76 10.73
N ARG A 299 3.68 14.34 10.41
CA ARG A 299 3.98 15.77 10.55
C ARG A 299 3.40 16.61 9.40
N SER A 300 2.08 16.77 9.34
CA SER A 300 1.41 17.47 8.24
C SER A 300 1.81 18.94 8.08
N ALA A 301 2.11 19.65 9.18
CA ALA A 301 2.61 21.01 9.13
C ALA A 301 4.00 21.09 8.48
N HIS A 302 4.92 20.22 8.89
CA HIS A 302 6.28 20.16 8.34
C HIS A 302 6.27 19.73 6.86
N TYR A 303 5.39 18.81 6.47
CA TYR A 303 5.17 18.50 5.07
C TYR A 303 4.79 19.74 4.25
N LYS A 304 3.88 20.58 4.77
CA LYS A 304 3.46 21.81 4.10
C LYS A 304 4.59 22.82 3.94
N GLU A 305 5.47 22.91 4.93
CA GLU A 305 6.67 23.77 4.87
C GLU A 305 7.62 23.34 3.76
N ILE A 306 7.86 22.03 3.61
CA ILE A 306 8.82 21.47 2.63
C ILE A 306 8.23 21.46 1.23
N PHE A 307 7.01 20.94 1.06
CA PHE A 307 6.41 20.66 -0.24
C PHE A 307 5.43 21.75 -0.73
N GLY A 308 5.14 22.75 0.08
CA GLY A 308 4.26 23.87 -0.28
C GLY A 308 2.79 23.47 -0.49
N SER A 309 2.41 22.25 -0.14
CA SER A 309 1.06 21.72 -0.28
C SER A 309 0.62 20.98 0.97
N ARG A 310 -0.69 20.74 1.10
CA ARG A 310 -1.22 19.93 2.20
C ARG A 310 -0.97 18.45 1.94
N LEU A 311 -0.55 17.74 2.98
CA LEU A 311 -0.54 16.28 2.99
C LEU A 311 -1.99 15.76 3.07
N VAL A 312 -2.35 14.84 2.19
CA VAL A 312 -3.66 14.18 2.17
C VAL A 312 -3.57 12.82 2.87
N GLY A 313 -4.72 12.32 3.32
CA GLY A 313 -4.80 11.07 4.08
C GLY A 313 -4.32 11.21 5.52
N VAL A 314 -4.43 10.14 6.26
CA VAL A 314 -3.95 10.03 7.63
C VAL A 314 -2.94 8.90 7.75
N GLY A 315 -1.75 9.22 8.30
CA GLY A 315 -0.69 8.26 8.58
C GLY A 315 -0.26 8.37 10.03
N ALA A 316 0.04 7.23 10.64
CA ALA A 316 0.60 7.18 11.98
C ALA A 316 1.64 6.06 12.09
N ASN A 317 2.69 6.33 12.88
CA ASN A 317 3.67 5.35 13.28
C ASN A 317 3.40 4.93 14.72
N GLY A 318 2.97 3.69 14.91
CA GLY A 318 2.66 3.11 16.23
C GLY A 318 3.88 2.44 16.83
N TYR A 319 4.17 2.76 18.08
CA TYR A 319 5.18 2.11 18.92
C TYR A 319 4.48 1.13 19.86
N ARG A 320 5.03 -0.05 20.09
CA ARG A 320 4.48 -0.98 21.07
C ARG A 320 4.38 -0.31 22.44
N LYS A 321 3.27 -0.53 23.14
CA LYS A 321 3.11 -0.08 24.51
C LYS A 321 4.04 -0.92 25.40
N ASP A 322 4.88 -0.27 26.19
CA ASP A 322 5.61 -0.96 27.24
C ASP A 322 4.60 -1.51 28.26
N GLU A 323 4.53 -2.81 28.44
CA GLU A 323 3.70 -3.45 29.46
C GLU A 323 4.08 -3.03 30.90
N THR A 324 5.23 -2.36 31.05
CA THR A 324 5.77 -1.90 32.35
C THR A 324 5.11 -0.61 32.86
N ILE A 325 4.31 0.09 32.07
CA ILE A 325 3.57 1.28 32.52
C ILE A 325 2.07 0.98 32.50
N ILE A 326 1.62 0.10 33.40
CA ILE A 326 0.25 0.15 33.89
C ILE A 326 0.22 1.33 34.86
N PRO A 327 -0.51 2.43 34.57
CA PRO A 327 -0.76 3.44 35.59
C PRO A 327 -1.56 2.72 36.69
N SER A 328 -0.95 2.46 37.83
CA SER A 328 -1.65 2.09 39.03
C SER A 328 -2.48 3.28 39.51
N GLY A 329 -3.52 3.58 38.77
CA GLY A 329 -4.55 4.57 39.07
C GLY A 329 -5.82 3.83 39.41
N SER A 330 -5.87 3.34 40.66
CA SER A 330 -7.09 2.95 41.31
C SER A 330 -8.15 4.02 41.14
N LEU A 331 -9.21 3.71 40.41
CA LEU A 331 -10.49 4.37 40.58
C LEU A 331 -10.98 4.01 42.01
N ASN A 332 -10.85 4.94 42.93
CA ASN A 332 -11.70 5.02 44.14
C ASN A 332 -12.87 5.97 43.83
#